data_090f8b39a8c1bb2cf201c58168cc468c
#
_entry.id   090f8b39a8c1bb2cf201c58168cc468c
#
_cell.length_a   1.000
_cell.length_b   1.000
_cell.length_c   1.000
_cell.angle_alpha   90.00
_cell.angle_beta   90.00
_cell.angle_gamma   90.00
#
_symmetry.space_group_name_H-M   'P 1'
#
loop_
_entity.id
_entity.type
_entity.pdbx_description
1 polymer ?
#
loop_
_entity_poly.entity_id
_entity_poly.type
_entity_poly.pdbx_seq_one_letter_code
_entity_poly.pdbx_strand_id
1 'polypeptide(L)'
;MTRRLTLLLLLAAATVVLQQQLLLRRAPRLLGVEPQPLQSGRAAVDLSFSRTMHRNNLAAESSLDPELTHRWLGQGNRLRLILEGMTPIDAPIALTLAGRDQRMQPMTPQTRWWDPRPWLLVTRQVEGGEQLQLQDRQGQWHRLSPVWTSLQSLVPLGNGSGVAMVSSNGKGKETIWRKRLTPRNLALSQQQLGVPVQGVLEPLSEGDLLFGHISSNLNGDLLVQTGGLKPGSETLELLLANGERQMLKLPSSGPMQLLPAGGGLVVPGYNGISIQPLKDNGRPPQVLPGSRELGAFCATSGRAVLIRHWPDYRRSIELVIPGLAPRQLHLGEQAVLAVSCNGSGDRIWAVLGIWQGRRSQHELVQFNSEGTDLQRRNLAPWSLSPGTGMEHNPVGNDLLMTLTQPDLKGGRAALIEADTLRLRKVMDESIKEARWLPAG
;
A
#
# COMPACT_ATOMS: atom_id res chain seq x y z
N MET A 1 -63.14 34.84 7.07
CA MET A 1 -61.69 34.67 7.08
C MET A 1 -61.27 33.19 7.13
N THR A 2 -62.00 32.34 7.81
CA THR A 2 -61.68 30.91 8.02
C THR A 2 -61.61 30.03 6.75
N ARG A 3 -62.56 30.16 5.82
CA ARG A 3 -62.61 29.37 4.57
C ARG A 3 -61.38 29.57 3.65
N ARG A 4 -60.86 30.78 3.55
CA ARG A 4 -59.66 31.09 2.74
C ARG A 4 -58.39 30.49 3.38
N LEU A 5 -58.31 30.52 4.71
CA LEU A 5 -57.18 29.93 5.46
C LEU A 5 -57.18 28.42 5.33
N THR A 6 -58.32 27.76 5.42
CA THR A 6 -58.47 26.30 5.26
C THR A 6 -58.07 25.86 3.84
N LEU A 7 -58.45 26.64 2.81
CA LEU A 7 -58.10 26.34 1.44
C LEU A 7 -56.59 26.47 1.18
N LEU A 8 -55.94 27.48 1.75
CA LEU A 8 -54.49 27.65 1.69
C LEU A 8 -53.72 26.52 2.40
N LEU A 9 -54.21 26.07 3.57
CA LEU A 9 -53.63 24.95 4.29
C LEU A 9 -53.78 23.62 3.51
N LEU A 10 -54.91 23.38 2.88
CA LEU A 10 -55.11 22.20 2.05
C LEU A 10 -54.22 22.22 0.80
N LEU A 11 -54.05 23.37 0.17
CA LEU A 11 -53.19 23.54 -0.98
C LEU A 11 -51.73 23.31 -0.60
N ALA A 12 -51.28 23.86 0.54
CA ALA A 12 -49.94 23.64 1.08
C ALA A 12 -49.68 22.15 1.41
N ALA A 13 -50.68 21.51 2.08
CA ALA A 13 -50.58 20.07 2.37
C ALA A 13 -50.53 19.22 1.09
N ALA A 14 -51.33 19.52 0.10
CA ALA A 14 -51.35 18.85 -1.20
C ALA A 14 -50.00 19.04 -1.93
N THR A 15 -49.41 20.23 -1.87
CA THR A 15 -48.10 20.53 -2.47
C THR A 15 -46.98 19.74 -1.78
N VAL A 16 -47.01 19.68 -0.45
CA VAL A 16 -46.03 18.89 0.33
C VAL A 16 -46.16 17.40 0.00
N VAL A 17 -47.38 16.86 -0.07
CA VAL A 17 -47.61 15.45 -0.43
C VAL A 17 -47.16 15.19 -1.86
N LEU A 18 -47.44 16.08 -2.81
CA LEU A 18 -47.01 15.95 -4.20
C LEU A 18 -45.45 15.98 -4.28
N GLN A 19 -44.84 16.93 -3.60
CA GLN A 19 -43.36 17.03 -3.53
C GLN A 19 -42.76 15.77 -2.92
N GLN A 20 -43.36 15.26 -1.85
CA GLN A 20 -42.92 14.03 -1.21
C GLN A 20 -43.05 12.81 -2.14
N GLN A 21 -44.16 12.71 -2.89
CA GLN A 21 -44.38 11.67 -3.88
C GLN A 21 -43.35 11.74 -5.03
N LEU A 22 -43.06 12.95 -5.53
CA LEU A 22 -42.04 13.16 -6.56
C LEU A 22 -40.62 12.78 -6.05
N LEU A 23 -40.30 13.14 -4.81
CA LEU A 23 -39.04 12.74 -4.19
C LEU A 23 -38.94 11.21 -4.00
N LEU A 24 -40.04 10.55 -3.65
CA LEU A 24 -40.11 9.11 -3.49
C LEU A 24 -39.94 8.34 -4.81
N ARG A 25 -40.34 8.92 -5.93
CA ARG A 25 -40.25 8.35 -7.29
C ARG A 25 -38.89 8.60 -7.98
N ARG A 26 -38.02 9.44 -7.43
CA ARG A 26 -36.70 9.68 -8.04
C ARG A 26 -35.87 8.38 -8.03
N ALA A 27 -35.26 8.05 -9.16
CA ALA A 27 -34.37 6.94 -9.29
C ALA A 27 -33.11 7.11 -8.38
N PRO A 28 -32.55 6.04 -7.83
CA PRO A 28 -31.29 6.10 -7.11
C PRO A 28 -30.17 6.54 -8.07
N ARG A 29 -29.21 7.30 -7.55
CA ARG A 29 -28.06 7.82 -8.31
C ARG A 29 -26.78 7.45 -7.60
N LEU A 30 -25.76 7.14 -8.38
CA LEU A 30 -24.39 7.01 -7.90
C LEU A 30 -23.87 8.41 -7.54
N LEU A 31 -23.43 8.61 -6.31
CA LEU A 31 -22.87 9.87 -5.81
C LEU A 31 -21.35 9.89 -5.87
N GLY A 32 -20.71 8.75 -5.60
CA GLY A 32 -19.27 8.64 -5.60
C GLY A 32 -18.81 7.21 -5.81
N VAL A 33 -17.62 7.09 -6.39
CA VAL A 33 -16.85 5.86 -6.51
C VAL A 33 -15.43 6.20 -6.09
N GLU A 34 -14.92 5.52 -5.08
CA GLU A 34 -13.60 5.79 -4.50
C GLU A 34 -12.81 4.49 -4.43
N PRO A 35 -11.63 4.40 -5.07
CA PRO A 35 -10.74 3.27 -4.87
C PRO A 35 -10.33 3.18 -3.42
N GLN A 36 -10.23 1.97 -2.91
CA GLN A 36 -9.76 1.73 -1.55
C GLN A 36 -8.36 1.12 -1.57
N PRO A 37 -7.47 1.58 -0.70
CA PRO A 37 -6.18 0.97 -0.54
C PRO A 37 -6.35 -0.51 -0.14
N LEU A 38 -5.32 -1.31 -0.36
CA LEU A 38 -5.28 -2.77 -0.28
C LEU A 38 -5.67 -3.40 1.08
N GLN A 39 -6.58 -2.78 1.82
CA GLN A 39 -7.05 -3.29 3.12
C GLN A 39 -7.97 -4.51 3.02
N SER A 40 -8.55 -4.78 1.86
CA SER A 40 -9.68 -5.73 1.75
C SER A 40 -9.57 -6.70 0.57
N GLY A 41 -8.38 -7.10 0.18
CA GLY A 41 -8.18 -8.06 -0.90
C GLY A 41 -7.23 -7.58 -1.98
N ARG A 42 -7.49 -7.94 -3.24
CA ARG A 42 -6.64 -7.55 -4.39
C ARG A 42 -6.80 -6.09 -4.74
N ALA A 43 -8.03 -5.65 -4.87
CA ALA A 43 -8.41 -4.26 -5.09
C ALA A 43 -9.88 -4.08 -4.69
N ALA A 44 -10.25 -2.88 -4.28
CA ALA A 44 -11.60 -2.57 -3.87
C ALA A 44 -12.01 -1.16 -4.28
N VAL A 45 -13.31 -0.96 -4.49
CA VAL A 45 -13.92 0.36 -4.65
C VAL A 45 -15.10 0.53 -3.72
N ASP A 46 -15.18 1.67 -3.06
CA ASP A 46 -16.33 2.10 -2.30
C ASP A 46 -17.28 2.89 -3.20
N LEU A 47 -18.55 2.55 -3.10
CA LEU A 47 -19.63 3.12 -3.89
C LEU A 47 -20.62 3.79 -2.95
N SER A 48 -20.91 5.06 -3.18
CA SER A 48 -21.93 5.80 -2.46
C SER A 48 -23.11 6.15 -3.35
N PHE A 49 -24.31 5.90 -2.85
CA PHE A 49 -25.56 6.10 -3.58
C PHE A 49 -26.44 7.13 -2.86
N SER A 50 -27.32 7.77 -3.61
CA SER A 50 -28.31 8.72 -3.07
C SER A 50 -29.40 8.07 -2.22
N ARG A 51 -29.49 6.74 -2.24
CA ARG A 51 -30.48 5.92 -1.53
C ARG A 51 -29.89 4.59 -1.14
N THR A 52 -30.56 3.90 -0.20
CA THR A 52 -30.25 2.54 0.17
C THR A 52 -30.50 1.58 -0.99
N MET A 53 -29.45 0.91 -1.46
CA MET A 53 -29.52 -0.05 -2.56
C MET A 53 -29.86 -1.46 -2.07
N HIS A 54 -30.49 -2.24 -2.93
CA HIS A 54 -30.67 -3.67 -2.70
C HIS A 54 -29.43 -4.41 -3.20
N ARG A 55 -28.54 -4.78 -2.27
CA ARG A 55 -27.19 -5.34 -2.59
C ARG A 55 -27.24 -6.51 -3.58
N ASN A 56 -28.19 -7.46 -3.41
CA ASN A 56 -28.27 -8.63 -4.28
C ASN A 56 -28.67 -8.27 -5.71
N ASN A 57 -29.57 -7.29 -5.89
CA ASN A 57 -29.91 -6.81 -7.22
C ASN A 57 -28.74 -6.08 -7.87
N LEU A 58 -28.05 -5.21 -7.12
CA LEU A 58 -26.85 -4.55 -7.60
C LEU A 58 -25.78 -5.55 -8.04
N ALA A 59 -25.55 -6.60 -7.24
CA ALA A 59 -24.61 -7.68 -7.57
C ALA A 59 -25.01 -8.47 -8.82
N ALA A 60 -26.30 -8.68 -9.03
CA ALA A 60 -26.82 -9.44 -10.17
C ALA A 60 -26.90 -8.64 -11.47
N GLU A 61 -27.16 -7.32 -11.37
CA GLU A 61 -27.34 -6.45 -12.53
C GLU A 61 -26.07 -5.68 -12.93
N SER A 62 -25.05 -5.61 -12.04
CA SER A 62 -23.76 -4.98 -12.34
C SER A 62 -22.79 -5.97 -12.97
N SER A 63 -21.86 -5.49 -13.79
CA SER A 63 -20.87 -6.33 -14.48
C SER A 63 -19.48 -5.70 -14.49
N LEU A 64 -18.46 -6.55 -14.61
CA LEU A 64 -17.07 -6.20 -14.84
C LEU A 64 -16.64 -6.71 -16.21
N ASP A 65 -15.92 -5.89 -16.94
CA ASP A 65 -15.25 -6.28 -18.18
C ASP A 65 -13.76 -5.90 -18.10
N PRO A 66 -12.82 -6.87 -18.09
CA PRO A 66 -13.04 -8.33 -18.16
C PRO A 66 -13.79 -8.88 -16.96
N GLU A 67 -14.47 -10.01 -17.14
CA GLU A 67 -15.18 -10.70 -16.07
C GLU A 67 -14.19 -11.18 -14.99
N LEU A 68 -14.37 -10.72 -13.75
CA LEU A 68 -13.51 -11.02 -12.62
C LEU A 68 -14.34 -11.48 -11.43
N THR A 69 -13.80 -12.45 -10.69
CA THR A 69 -14.39 -12.88 -9.43
C THR A 69 -14.42 -11.72 -8.44
N HIS A 70 -15.59 -11.42 -7.93
CA HIS A 70 -15.77 -10.29 -7.04
C HIS A 70 -16.86 -10.55 -6.00
N ARG A 71 -16.85 -9.75 -4.94
CA ARG A 71 -17.83 -9.81 -3.84
C ARG A 71 -18.30 -8.41 -3.47
N TRP A 72 -19.58 -8.31 -3.17
CA TRP A 72 -20.21 -7.09 -2.67
C TRP A 72 -20.35 -7.14 -1.15
N LEU A 73 -19.87 -6.11 -0.46
CA LEU A 73 -19.98 -5.93 0.99
C LEU A 73 -20.73 -4.64 1.31
N GLY A 74 -21.15 -4.54 2.58
CA GLY A 74 -21.83 -3.36 3.11
C GLY A 74 -23.36 -3.44 3.02
N GLN A 75 -23.98 -2.41 3.52
CA GLN A 75 -25.43 -2.23 3.59
C GLN A 75 -25.78 -0.73 3.45
N GLY A 76 -27.02 -0.46 3.10
CA GLY A 76 -27.49 0.90 3.00
C GLY A 76 -27.13 1.58 1.68
N ASN A 77 -26.70 2.80 1.77
CA ASN A 77 -26.31 3.62 0.62
C ASN A 77 -24.80 3.63 0.35
N ARG A 78 -24.03 2.86 1.12
CA ARG A 78 -22.59 2.65 0.91
C ARG A 78 -22.31 1.16 0.76
N LEU A 79 -21.77 0.80 -0.38
CA LEU A 79 -21.42 -0.57 -0.70
C LEU A 79 -19.97 -0.62 -1.18
N ARG A 80 -19.33 -1.75 -0.97
CA ARG A 80 -17.95 -2.00 -1.39
C ARG A 80 -17.93 -3.19 -2.35
N LEU A 81 -17.30 -3.00 -3.50
CA LEU A 81 -16.93 -4.06 -4.43
C LEU A 81 -15.49 -4.46 -4.16
N ILE A 82 -15.25 -5.75 -3.94
CA ILE A 82 -13.93 -6.32 -3.72
C ILE A 82 -13.63 -7.33 -4.81
N LEU A 83 -12.49 -7.18 -5.48
CA LEU A 83 -11.98 -8.17 -6.43
C LEU A 83 -11.32 -9.33 -5.67
N GLU A 84 -11.64 -10.54 -6.07
CA GLU A 84 -11.14 -11.79 -5.50
C GLU A 84 -10.41 -12.62 -6.57
N GLY A 85 -9.88 -13.79 -6.17
CA GLY A 85 -9.19 -14.72 -7.06
C GLY A 85 -7.71 -14.41 -7.23
N MET A 86 -7.03 -15.21 -8.06
CA MET A 86 -5.57 -15.17 -8.27
C MET A 86 -5.18 -14.75 -9.70
N THR A 87 -6.14 -14.70 -10.64
CA THR A 87 -5.87 -14.35 -12.04
C THR A 87 -5.32 -12.93 -12.14
N PRO A 88 -4.11 -12.70 -12.69
CA PRO A 88 -3.54 -11.36 -12.86
C PRO A 88 -4.49 -10.42 -13.59
N ILE A 89 -4.51 -9.15 -13.17
CA ILE A 89 -5.26 -8.09 -13.85
C ILE A 89 -4.26 -7.31 -14.70
N ASP A 90 -4.34 -7.50 -16.01
CA ASP A 90 -3.38 -6.91 -16.96
C ASP A 90 -3.93 -5.68 -17.70
N ALA A 91 -5.24 -5.41 -17.57
CA ALA A 91 -5.92 -4.32 -18.25
C ALA A 91 -6.82 -3.52 -17.30
N PRO A 92 -7.19 -2.27 -17.64
CA PRO A 92 -8.25 -1.56 -16.95
C PRO A 92 -9.58 -2.29 -17.03
N ILE A 93 -10.42 -2.10 -16.03
CA ILE A 93 -11.71 -2.76 -15.85
C ILE A 93 -12.82 -1.77 -16.16
N ALA A 94 -13.77 -2.15 -17.01
CA ALA A 94 -15.02 -1.43 -17.14
C ALA A 94 -16.02 -1.96 -16.10
N LEU A 95 -16.34 -1.16 -15.10
CA LEU A 95 -17.33 -1.43 -14.06
C LEU A 95 -18.66 -0.82 -14.48
N THR A 96 -19.60 -1.62 -14.96
CA THR A 96 -20.96 -1.20 -15.26
C THR A 96 -21.86 -1.46 -14.06
N LEU A 97 -22.37 -0.36 -13.47
CA LEU A 97 -23.21 -0.39 -12.29
C LEU A 97 -24.67 -0.27 -12.72
N ALA A 98 -25.47 -1.25 -12.38
CA ALA A 98 -26.91 -1.29 -12.53
C ALA A 98 -27.53 -1.96 -11.31
N GLY A 99 -28.80 -1.67 -11.01
CA GLY A 99 -29.48 -2.29 -9.87
C GLY A 99 -30.67 -1.46 -9.42
N ARG A 100 -31.27 -1.88 -8.30
CA ARG A 100 -32.47 -1.28 -7.73
C ARG A 100 -32.26 -0.88 -6.29
N ASP A 101 -32.97 0.16 -5.87
CA ASP A 101 -33.01 0.53 -4.45
C ASP A 101 -33.95 -0.43 -3.66
N GLN A 102 -34.04 -0.24 -2.36
CA GLN A 102 -34.93 -1.05 -1.51
C GLN A 102 -36.42 -0.92 -1.88
N ARG A 103 -36.80 0.09 -2.65
CA ARG A 103 -38.16 0.30 -3.17
C ARG A 103 -38.33 -0.21 -4.60
N MET A 104 -37.36 -1.00 -5.07
CA MET A 104 -37.32 -1.58 -6.42
C MET A 104 -37.28 -0.54 -7.55
N GLN A 105 -36.92 0.74 -7.26
CA GLN A 105 -36.68 1.75 -8.28
C GLN A 105 -35.36 1.47 -8.99
N PRO A 106 -35.34 1.35 -10.32
CA PRO A 106 -34.10 1.05 -11.06
C PRO A 106 -33.18 2.27 -11.09
N MET A 107 -31.89 2.01 -10.99
CA MET A 107 -30.84 2.98 -11.25
C MET A 107 -30.56 3.04 -12.76
N THR A 108 -30.32 4.23 -13.31
CA THR A 108 -29.79 4.35 -14.67
C THR A 108 -28.40 3.71 -14.71
N PRO A 109 -28.16 2.73 -15.61
CA PRO A 109 -26.85 2.12 -15.72
C PRO A 109 -25.73 3.13 -15.98
N GLN A 110 -24.61 2.96 -15.33
CA GLN A 110 -23.44 3.83 -15.47
C GLN A 110 -22.16 3.00 -15.52
N THR A 111 -21.30 3.32 -16.47
CA THR A 111 -19.98 2.68 -16.56
C THR A 111 -18.91 3.59 -15.98
N ARG A 112 -17.98 2.99 -15.23
CA ARG A 112 -16.75 3.60 -14.73
C ARG A 112 -15.58 2.75 -15.16
N TRP A 113 -14.53 3.38 -15.61
CA TRP A 113 -13.28 2.72 -15.92
C TRP A 113 -12.37 2.80 -14.70
N TRP A 114 -11.81 1.66 -14.32
CA TRP A 114 -10.96 1.52 -13.13
C TRP A 114 -9.71 0.71 -13.46
N ASP A 115 -8.53 1.26 -13.15
CA ASP A 115 -7.24 0.59 -13.27
C ASP A 115 -6.65 0.37 -11.86
N PRO A 116 -6.82 -0.81 -11.26
CA PRO A 116 -6.31 -1.09 -9.91
C PRO A 116 -4.81 -1.42 -9.88
N ARG A 117 -4.14 -1.50 -11.03
CA ARG A 117 -2.73 -1.89 -11.10
C ARG A 117 -1.84 -0.81 -10.48
N PRO A 118 -0.89 -1.17 -9.60
CA PRO A 118 0.06 -0.22 -9.05
C PRO A 118 0.99 0.32 -10.15
N TRP A 119 1.63 1.45 -9.89
CA TRP A 119 2.65 2.04 -10.73
C TRP A 119 4.03 1.65 -10.23
N LEU A 120 4.97 1.45 -11.17
CA LEU A 120 6.36 1.21 -10.80
C LEU A 120 7.07 2.53 -10.52
N LEU A 121 7.56 2.68 -9.29
CA LEU A 121 8.46 3.75 -8.86
C LEU A 121 9.89 3.21 -8.80
N VAL A 122 10.85 4.01 -9.22
CA VAL A 122 12.26 3.67 -9.11
C VAL A 122 13.10 4.87 -8.69
N THR A 123 14.12 4.61 -7.91
CA THR A 123 15.26 5.51 -7.76
C THR A 123 16.24 5.17 -8.88
N ARG A 124 16.24 5.98 -9.94
CA ARG A 124 17.07 5.77 -11.13
C ARG A 124 18.42 6.45 -10.96
N GLN A 125 19.47 5.74 -11.33
CA GLN A 125 20.80 6.33 -11.46
C GLN A 125 20.89 7.08 -12.80
N VAL A 126 21.16 8.36 -12.74
CA VAL A 126 21.26 9.27 -13.90
C VAL A 126 22.57 10.04 -13.84
N GLU A 127 22.89 10.79 -14.91
CA GLU A 127 24.04 11.66 -14.89
C GLU A 127 23.90 12.71 -13.77
N GLY A 128 24.90 12.83 -12.93
CA GLY A 128 24.92 13.76 -11.79
C GLY A 128 24.28 13.25 -10.51
N GLY A 129 23.74 12.02 -10.46
CA GLY A 129 23.20 11.45 -9.22
C GLY A 129 22.00 10.53 -9.38
N GLU A 130 21.03 10.66 -8.49
CA GLU A 130 19.84 9.81 -8.41
C GLU A 130 18.56 10.64 -8.57
N GLN A 131 17.57 10.08 -9.23
CA GLN A 131 16.30 10.71 -9.53
C GLN A 131 15.13 9.77 -9.32
N LEU A 132 14.08 10.24 -8.66
CA LEU A 132 12.82 9.50 -8.57
C LEU A 132 12.08 9.56 -9.91
N GLN A 133 11.72 8.39 -10.43
CA GLN A 133 10.95 8.26 -11.66
C GLN A 133 9.81 7.26 -11.50
N LEU A 134 8.75 7.45 -12.29
CA LEU A 134 7.59 6.57 -12.39
C LEU A 134 7.50 6.04 -13.82
N GLN A 135 7.27 4.74 -13.99
CA GLN A 135 7.01 4.14 -15.30
C GLN A 135 5.52 4.09 -15.57
N ASP A 136 5.12 4.56 -16.78
CA ASP A 136 3.74 4.43 -17.24
C ASP A 136 3.45 3.05 -17.85
N ARG A 137 2.19 2.85 -18.30
CA ARG A 137 1.75 1.58 -18.89
C ARG A 137 2.36 1.29 -20.27
N GLN A 138 2.90 2.31 -20.92
CA GLN A 138 3.62 2.22 -22.20
C GLN A 138 5.14 2.02 -22.03
N GLY A 139 5.61 1.98 -20.77
CA GLY A 139 7.03 1.85 -20.43
C GLY A 139 7.80 3.16 -20.45
N GLN A 140 7.12 4.32 -20.60
CA GLN A 140 7.77 5.63 -20.57
C GLN A 140 8.06 6.08 -19.13
N TRP A 141 9.19 6.76 -18.95
CA TRP A 141 9.62 7.23 -17.63
C TRP A 141 9.26 8.70 -17.42
N HIS A 142 8.55 8.95 -16.33
CA HIS A 142 8.14 10.28 -15.87
C HIS A 142 8.97 10.68 -14.65
N ARG A 143 9.66 11.83 -14.76
CA ARG A 143 10.47 12.39 -13.66
C ARG A 143 9.56 12.94 -12.57
N LEU A 144 9.78 12.53 -11.32
CA LEU A 144 9.01 13.00 -10.16
C LEU A 144 9.82 13.93 -9.24
N SER A 145 11.16 13.93 -9.39
CA SER A 145 12.06 14.78 -8.58
C SER A 145 13.16 15.42 -9.41
N PRO A 146 13.85 16.41 -8.86
CA PRO A 146 15.18 16.82 -9.35
C PRO A 146 16.18 15.67 -9.25
N VAL A 147 17.38 15.86 -9.78
CA VAL A 147 18.54 14.98 -9.54
C VAL A 147 19.18 15.39 -8.23
N TRP A 148 19.38 14.46 -7.33
CA TRP A 148 20.11 14.63 -6.09
C TRP A 148 21.37 13.76 -6.06
N THR A 149 22.31 14.10 -5.21
CA THR A 149 23.54 13.30 -5.05
C THR A 149 23.19 11.86 -4.67
N SER A 150 22.24 11.67 -3.75
CA SER A 150 21.73 10.36 -3.37
C SER A 150 20.31 10.44 -2.83
N LEU A 151 19.52 9.38 -3.10
CA LEU A 151 18.23 9.07 -2.47
C LEU A 151 18.42 7.86 -1.55
N GLN A 152 18.19 8.04 -0.24
CA GLN A 152 18.44 7.00 0.76
C GLN A 152 17.24 6.07 0.99
N SER A 153 16.03 6.61 0.88
CA SER A 153 14.80 5.89 1.18
C SER A 153 13.69 6.35 0.25
N LEU A 154 12.83 5.42 -0.12
CA LEU A 154 11.68 5.63 -0.99
C LEU A 154 10.46 4.97 -0.36
N VAL A 155 9.46 5.75 0.06
CA VAL A 155 8.24 5.27 0.71
C VAL A 155 7.01 5.80 0.00
N PRO A 156 6.34 4.99 -0.82
CA PRO A 156 5.05 5.31 -1.41
C PRO A 156 3.99 5.49 -0.30
N LEU A 157 3.13 6.49 -0.44
CA LEU A 157 1.97 6.62 0.44
C LEU A 157 0.95 5.54 0.11
N GLY A 158 0.48 4.80 1.13
CA GLY A 158 -0.33 3.60 0.90
C GLY A 158 -1.67 3.85 0.19
N ASN A 159 -2.16 5.09 0.16
CA ASN A 159 -3.35 5.49 -0.59
C ASN A 159 -3.03 6.02 -2.02
N GLY A 160 -1.78 5.90 -2.48
CA GLY A 160 -1.37 6.36 -3.81
C GLY A 160 -1.29 7.88 -3.99
N SER A 161 -1.53 8.69 -2.94
CA SER A 161 -1.57 10.15 -3.03
C SER A 161 -0.19 10.82 -3.10
N GLY A 162 0.88 10.04 -3.08
CA GLY A 162 2.24 10.59 -3.15
C GLY A 162 3.34 9.62 -2.76
N VAL A 163 4.53 10.18 -2.65
CA VAL A 163 5.76 9.48 -2.27
C VAL A 163 6.55 10.35 -1.32
N ALA A 164 7.00 9.76 -0.22
CA ALA A 164 8.00 10.37 0.65
C ALA A 164 9.39 9.79 0.36
N MET A 165 10.43 10.61 0.50
CA MET A 165 11.79 10.20 0.22
C MET A 165 12.80 10.97 1.07
N VAL A 166 13.95 10.36 1.30
CA VAL A 166 15.10 10.98 1.97
C VAL A 166 16.19 11.21 0.94
N SER A 167 16.58 12.47 0.72
CA SER A 167 17.74 12.81 -0.11
C SER A 167 18.93 13.12 0.78
N SER A 168 20.12 12.77 0.30
CA SER A 168 21.39 13.17 0.93
C SER A 168 22.18 14.04 -0.02
N ASN A 169 22.83 15.06 0.56
CA ASN A 169 23.80 15.89 -0.18
C ASN A 169 25.20 15.26 -0.11
N GLY A 170 26.16 15.80 -0.88
CA GLY A 170 27.54 15.33 -0.90
C GLY A 170 28.30 15.47 0.42
N LYS A 171 27.71 16.10 1.45
CA LYS A 171 28.26 16.22 2.81
C LYS A 171 27.61 15.24 3.81
N GLY A 172 26.78 14.31 3.34
CA GLY A 172 26.09 13.31 4.17
C GLY A 172 24.94 13.89 4.99
N LYS A 173 24.46 15.11 4.67
CA LYS A 173 23.30 15.70 5.35
C LYS A 173 22.03 15.36 4.60
N GLU A 174 21.01 14.98 5.35
CA GLU A 174 19.75 14.48 4.82
C GLU A 174 18.65 15.55 4.83
N THR A 175 17.71 15.41 3.93
CA THR A 175 16.47 16.20 3.86
C THR A 175 15.33 15.27 3.46
N ILE A 176 14.20 15.38 4.15
CA ILE A 176 13.01 14.60 3.87
C ILE A 176 12.07 15.39 2.97
N TRP A 177 11.58 14.74 1.92
CA TRP A 177 10.69 15.32 0.93
C TRP A 177 9.41 14.54 0.79
N ARG A 178 8.33 15.23 0.41
CA ARG A 178 7.08 14.61 -0.05
C ARG A 178 6.73 15.11 -1.45
N LYS A 179 6.57 14.20 -2.41
CA LYS A 179 5.98 14.46 -3.71
C LYS A 179 4.51 14.12 -3.66
N ARG A 180 3.63 15.10 -3.84
CA ARG A 180 2.19 14.86 -3.95
C ARG A 180 1.84 14.35 -5.34
N LEU A 181 0.89 13.42 -5.40
CA LEU A 181 0.36 12.82 -6.61
C LEU A 181 -1.16 12.74 -6.48
N THR A 182 -1.87 12.96 -7.59
CA THR A 182 -3.33 12.74 -7.65
C THR A 182 -3.58 11.54 -8.56
N PRO A 183 -4.11 10.42 -8.04
CA PRO A 183 -4.39 9.24 -8.82
C PRO A 183 -5.37 9.52 -9.98
N ARG A 184 -5.15 8.86 -11.12
CA ARG A 184 -6.04 8.89 -12.29
C ARG A 184 -6.40 7.47 -12.71
N ASN A 185 -6.71 6.64 -11.74
CA ASN A 185 -7.02 5.23 -11.88
C ASN A 185 -8.52 4.94 -11.93
N LEU A 186 -9.36 5.97 -11.80
CA LEU A 186 -10.82 5.88 -11.91
C LEU A 186 -11.34 7.04 -12.78
N ALA A 187 -12.15 6.74 -13.80
CA ALA A 187 -12.61 7.71 -14.78
C ALA A 187 -13.96 7.35 -15.43
N LEU A 188 -14.54 8.28 -16.16
CA LEU A 188 -15.75 8.05 -16.97
C LEU A 188 -15.44 7.32 -18.29
N SER A 189 -14.23 7.46 -18.80
CA SER A 189 -13.77 6.77 -20.00
C SER A 189 -12.36 6.24 -19.82
N GLN A 190 -11.99 5.20 -20.56
CA GLN A 190 -10.67 4.58 -20.50
C GLN A 190 -9.55 5.57 -20.85
N GLN A 191 -9.79 6.51 -21.78
CA GLN A 191 -8.79 7.50 -22.22
C GLN A 191 -8.42 8.51 -21.11
N GLN A 192 -9.27 8.67 -20.10
CA GLN A 192 -9.01 9.55 -18.96
C GLN A 192 -8.13 8.89 -17.88
N LEU A 193 -7.99 7.56 -17.93
CA LEU A 193 -7.04 6.86 -17.08
C LEU A 193 -5.61 7.20 -17.49
N GLY A 194 -4.69 7.22 -16.53
CA GLY A 194 -3.30 7.52 -16.85
C GLY A 194 -2.43 7.69 -15.63
N VAL A 195 -1.20 8.14 -15.86
CA VAL A 195 -0.26 8.44 -14.80
C VAL A 195 -0.85 9.45 -13.81
N PRO A 196 -0.54 9.32 -12.52
CA PRO A 196 -0.98 10.29 -11.52
C PRO A 196 -0.54 11.70 -11.89
N VAL A 197 -1.42 12.68 -11.67
CA VAL A 197 -1.07 14.09 -11.87
C VAL A 197 -0.06 14.50 -10.82
N GLN A 198 1.04 15.08 -11.28
CA GLN A 198 2.10 15.52 -10.40
C GLN A 198 1.72 16.84 -9.69
N GLY A 199 1.72 16.80 -8.36
CA GLY A 199 1.59 17.96 -7.50
C GLY A 199 2.95 18.50 -7.05
N VAL A 200 2.93 19.23 -5.96
CA VAL A 200 4.11 19.91 -5.39
C VAL A 200 5.10 18.88 -4.82
N LEU A 201 6.39 19.19 -4.95
CA LEU A 201 7.47 18.58 -4.19
C LEU A 201 7.80 19.53 -3.03
N GLU A 202 7.57 19.09 -1.81
CA GLU A 202 7.72 19.91 -0.60
C GLU A 202 8.71 19.28 0.38
N PRO A 203 9.57 20.07 1.03
CA PRO A 203 10.39 19.58 2.14
C PRO A 203 9.50 19.36 3.37
N LEU A 204 9.71 18.25 4.08
CA LEU A 204 9.04 17.93 5.34
C LEU A 204 9.92 18.23 6.56
N SER A 205 11.23 18.36 6.37
CA SER A 205 12.18 18.68 7.43
C SER A 205 12.86 20.01 7.16
N GLU A 206 13.16 20.72 8.23
CA GLU A 206 13.96 21.92 8.19
C GLU A 206 15.41 21.62 8.58
N GLY A 207 16.37 22.23 7.86
CA GLY A 207 17.80 22.12 8.15
C GLY A 207 18.43 20.80 7.73
N ASP A 208 19.67 20.64 8.17
CA ASP A 208 20.52 19.50 7.86
C ASP A 208 20.33 18.38 8.89
N LEU A 209 19.77 17.28 8.48
CA LEU A 209 19.58 16.10 9.34
C LEU A 209 20.81 15.20 9.28
N LEU A 210 21.08 14.47 10.38
CA LEU A 210 21.99 13.33 10.40
C LEU A 210 21.32 12.06 9.89
N PHE A 211 20.03 11.92 10.21
CA PHE A 211 19.22 10.82 9.72
C PHE A 211 17.76 11.23 9.56
N GLY A 212 17.09 10.62 8.61
CA GLY A 212 15.66 10.70 8.41
C GLY A 212 15.07 9.31 8.16
N HIS A 213 14.08 8.90 8.96
CA HIS A 213 13.30 7.71 8.72
C HIS A 213 11.86 8.06 8.43
N ILE A 214 11.28 7.36 7.47
CA ILE A 214 9.90 7.58 7.03
C ILE A 214 9.17 6.24 6.95
N SER A 215 7.89 6.26 7.31
CA SER A 215 6.99 5.12 7.16
C SER A 215 5.59 5.60 6.82
N SER A 216 4.87 4.90 5.96
CA SER A 216 3.49 5.22 5.60
C SER A 216 2.57 4.03 5.87
N ASN A 217 1.30 4.32 6.16
CA ASN A 217 0.25 3.32 6.27
C ASN A 217 -0.67 3.35 5.03
N LEU A 218 -1.65 2.44 5.00
CA LEU A 218 -2.61 2.32 3.89
C LEU A 218 -3.54 3.53 3.73
N ASN A 219 -3.72 4.34 4.77
CA ASN A 219 -4.51 5.57 4.70
C ASN A 219 -3.74 6.73 4.06
N GLY A 220 -2.41 6.57 3.87
CA GLY A 220 -1.53 7.63 3.38
C GLY A 220 -1.03 8.56 4.50
N ASP A 221 -1.22 8.18 5.78
CA ASP A 221 -0.54 8.86 6.88
C ASP A 221 0.96 8.60 6.78
N LEU A 222 1.77 9.56 7.18
CA LEU A 222 3.22 9.50 7.09
C LEU A 222 3.85 9.77 8.45
N LEU A 223 4.64 8.84 8.95
CA LEU A 223 5.50 9.01 10.10
C LEU A 223 6.85 9.54 9.63
N VAL A 224 7.31 10.62 10.23
CA VAL A 224 8.60 11.26 9.98
C VAL A 224 9.40 11.28 11.28
N GLN A 225 10.50 10.55 11.30
CA GLN A 225 11.44 10.51 12.42
C GLN A 225 12.74 11.16 11.96
N THR A 226 13.22 12.16 12.68
CA THR A 226 14.42 12.92 12.31
C THR A 226 15.36 13.04 13.49
N GLY A 227 16.65 13.20 13.20
CA GLY A 227 17.67 13.55 14.18
C GLY A 227 18.71 14.48 13.58
N GLY A 228 19.04 15.52 14.30
CA GLY A 228 20.07 16.49 13.94
C GLY A 228 21.39 16.25 14.65
N LEU A 229 22.35 17.17 14.47
CA LEU A 229 23.70 17.11 15.07
C LEU A 229 23.71 17.25 16.60
N LYS A 230 22.68 17.87 17.16
CA LYS A 230 22.58 18.11 18.61
C LYS A 230 21.92 16.92 19.30
N PRO A 231 22.48 16.37 20.37
CA PRO A 231 21.80 15.38 21.20
C PRO A 231 20.43 15.92 21.66
N GLY A 232 19.39 15.08 21.62
CA GLY A 232 18.03 15.47 21.97
C GLY A 232 17.29 16.32 20.91
N SER A 233 17.85 16.47 19.70
CA SER A 233 17.18 17.09 18.55
C SER A 233 16.26 16.11 17.79
N GLU A 234 16.13 14.90 18.28
CA GLU A 234 15.26 13.89 17.68
C GLU A 234 13.81 14.31 17.76
N THR A 235 13.12 14.22 16.64
CA THR A 235 11.69 14.49 16.55
C THR A 235 10.95 13.32 15.90
N LEU A 236 9.73 13.13 16.32
CA LEU A 236 8.82 12.14 15.75
C LEU A 236 7.50 12.84 15.43
N GLU A 237 7.19 12.95 14.16
CA GLU A 237 5.99 13.63 13.68
C GLU A 237 5.12 12.67 12.86
N LEU A 238 3.83 12.67 13.13
CA LEU A 238 2.81 12.00 12.34
C LEU A 238 2.05 13.04 11.51
N LEU A 239 2.14 12.92 10.19
CA LEU A 239 1.37 13.70 9.23
C LEU A 239 0.19 12.85 8.75
N LEU A 240 -1.01 13.24 9.12
CA LEU A 240 -2.22 12.56 8.68
C LEU A 240 -2.55 12.89 7.21
N ALA A 241 -3.24 11.99 6.54
CA ALA A 241 -3.66 12.18 5.14
C ALA A 241 -4.54 13.43 4.94
N ASN A 242 -5.28 13.87 5.98
CA ASN A 242 -6.07 15.10 5.99
C ASN A 242 -5.23 16.40 6.14
N GLY A 243 -3.91 16.28 6.32
CA GLY A 243 -2.98 17.40 6.50
C GLY A 243 -2.71 17.81 7.94
N GLU A 244 -3.35 17.18 8.93
CA GLU A 244 -3.08 17.41 10.34
C GLU A 244 -1.70 16.86 10.72
N ARG A 245 -0.98 17.55 11.62
CA ARG A 245 0.33 17.17 12.14
C ARG A 245 0.27 16.94 13.65
N GLN A 246 0.88 15.85 14.09
CA GLN A 246 0.91 15.45 15.49
C GLN A 246 2.33 15.11 15.90
N MET A 247 2.86 15.80 16.90
CA MET A 247 4.15 15.46 17.52
C MET A 247 3.97 14.30 18.48
N LEU A 248 4.76 13.25 18.31
CA LEU A 248 4.74 12.08 19.17
C LEU A 248 5.94 12.10 20.12
N LYS A 249 5.71 11.71 21.39
CA LYS A 249 6.77 11.62 22.41
C LYS A 249 6.97 10.14 22.77
N LEU A 250 7.75 9.45 21.95
CA LEU A 250 8.06 8.04 22.16
C LEU A 250 9.59 7.84 22.13
N PRO A 251 10.15 7.14 23.12
CA PRO A 251 11.55 6.75 23.07
C PRO A 251 11.77 5.75 21.93
N SER A 252 12.81 5.93 21.16
CA SER A 252 13.16 5.07 20.03
C SER A 252 14.63 4.69 20.10
N SER A 253 14.92 3.44 19.80
CA SER A 253 16.27 2.94 19.57
C SER A 253 16.53 2.53 18.11
N GLY A 254 15.61 2.90 17.19
CA GLY A 254 15.71 2.59 15.77
C GLY A 254 14.53 3.12 14.96
N PRO A 255 14.46 2.81 13.66
CA PRO A 255 13.41 3.29 12.78
C PRO A 255 12.04 2.70 13.17
N MET A 256 11.09 3.57 13.44
CA MET A 256 9.70 3.19 13.75
C MET A 256 8.88 3.00 12.46
N GLN A 257 7.87 2.14 12.52
CA GLN A 257 6.99 1.88 11.39
C GLN A 257 5.51 1.96 11.78
N LEU A 258 4.71 2.62 10.94
CA LEU A 258 3.25 2.66 11.09
C LEU A 258 2.63 1.29 10.81
N LEU A 259 1.62 0.91 11.62
CA LEU A 259 0.79 -0.23 11.28
C LEU A 259 -0.02 0.05 10.00
N PRO A 260 -0.21 -0.94 9.10
CA PRO A 260 -0.90 -0.73 7.82
C PRO A 260 -2.29 -0.12 7.96
N ALA A 261 -3.09 -0.60 8.89
CA ALA A 261 -4.44 -0.08 9.13
C ALA A 261 -4.47 1.22 9.95
N GLY A 262 -3.29 1.75 10.35
CA GLY A 262 -3.17 2.87 11.27
C GLY A 262 -3.38 2.46 12.73
N GLY A 263 -3.50 3.46 13.62
CA GLY A 263 -3.82 3.25 15.04
C GLY A 263 -2.64 2.85 15.93
N GLY A 264 -1.48 2.51 15.39
CA GLY A 264 -0.31 2.11 16.18
C GLY A 264 1.00 2.18 15.41
N LEU A 265 2.09 1.97 16.16
CA LEU A 265 3.46 1.96 15.69
C LEU A 265 4.16 0.66 16.11
N VAL A 266 5.03 0.16 15.26
CA VAL A 266 6.07 -0.78 15.64
C VAL A 266 7.30 0.01 16.06
N VAL A 267 7.71 -0.18 17.30
CA VAL A 267 8.84 0.53 17.92
C VAL A 267 9.93 -0.49 18.24
N PRO A 268 11.09 -0.44 17.56
CA PRO A 268 12.22 -1.26 17.93
C PRO A 268 12.81 -0.79 19.26
N GLY A 269 13.15 -1.72 20.11
CA GLY A 269 13.75 -1.47 21.41
C GLY A 269 14.90 -2.44 21.67
N TYR A 270 15.71 -2.15 22.68
CA TYR A 270 16.85 -2.98 23.05
C TYR A 270 16.44 -4.44 23.37
N ASN A 271 15.29 -4.63 23.99
CA ASN A 271 14.80 -5.95 24.42
C ASN A 271 13.86 -6.63 23.42
N GLY A 272 13.69 -6.06 22.23
CA GLY A 272 12.79 -6.60 21.20
C GLY A 272 11.98 -5.53 20.49
N ILE A 273 10.89 -5.94 19.88
CA ILE A 273 9.96 -5.07 19.17
C ILE A 273 8.70 -4.86 20.02
N SER A 274 8.19 -3.64 20.11
CA SER A 274 6.93 -3.33 20.74
C SER A 274 5.92 -2.73 19.77
N ILE A 275 4.63 -3.04 19.98
CA ILE A 275 3.53 -2.36 19.31
C ILE A 275 2.94 -1.36 20.29
N GLN A 276 2.96 -0.09 19.90
CA GLN A 276 2.44 1.01 20.70
C GLN A 276 1.24 1.64 20.00
N PRO A 277 0.11 1.84 20.70
CA PRO A 277 -1.03 2.56 20.15
C PRO A 277 -0.70 4.04 19.97
N LEU A 278 -1.18 4.66 18.89
CA LEU A 278 -1.05 6.11 18.66
C LEU A 278 -1.94 6.94 19.60
N LYS A 279 -3.06 6.38 20.04
CA LYS A 279 -3.94 6.98 21.04
C LYS A 279 -3.82 6.18 22.34
N ASP A 280 -3.68 6.90 23.44
CA ASP A 280 -3.73 6.26 24.75
C ASP A 280 -5.12 5.61 24.94
N ASN A 281 -5.13 4.30 24.99
CA ASN A 281 -6.32 3.48 25.20
C ASN A 281 -6.24 2.71 26.52
N GLY A 282 -5.31 3.08 27.41
CA GLY A 282 -5.07 2.44 28.70
C GLY A 282 -4.49 1.01 28.59
N ARG A 283 -4.14 0.54 27.40
CA ARG A 283 -3.53 -0.79 27.20
C ARG A 283 -2.02 -0.67 27.22
N PRO A 284 -1.31 -1.54 27.94
CA PRO A 284 0.14 -1.56 27.91
C PRO A 284 0.64 -1.93 26.51
N PRO A 285 1.83 -1.44 26.11
CA PRO A 285 2.47 -1.86 24.86
C PRO A 285 2.66 -3.38 24.83
N GLN A 286 2.39 -3.98 23.68
CA GLN A 286 2.68 -5.40 23.46
C GLN A 286 4.15 -5.54 23.05
N VAL A 287 4.92 -6.26 23.86
CA VAL A 287 6.34 -6.47 23.61
C VAL A 287 6.60 -7.91 23.16
N LEU A 288 7.29 -8.06 22.04
CA LEU A 288 7.85 -9.32 21.56
C LEU A 288 9.35 -9.34 21.89
N PRO A 289 9.77 -10.12 22.92
CA PRO A 289 11.14 -10.10 23.39
C PRO A 289 12.11 -10.78 22.45
N GLY A 290 13.38 -10.47 22.59
CA GLY A 290 14.50 -11.01 21.82
C GLY A 290 14.84 -10.15 20.61
N SER A 291 16.03 -10.37 20.05
CA SER A 291 16.50 -9.60 18.89
C SER A 291 15.66 -9.92 17.65
N ARG A 292 14.71 -9.05 17.36
CA ARG A 292 13.79 -9.16 16.23
C ARG A 292 13.73 -7.86 15.46
N GLU A 293 13.52 -8.00 14.16
CA GLU A 293 13.22 -6.89 13.25
C GLU A 293 11.94 -7.18 12.47
N LEU A 294 11.24 -6.12 12.08
CA LEU A 294 10.07 -6.24 11.23
C LEU A 294 10.51 -6.46 9.80
N GLY A 295 10.11 -7.58 9.21
CA GLY A 295 10.37 -7.88 7.81
C GLY A 295 9.26 -7.38 6.88
N ALA A 296 8.00 -7.72 7.17
CA ALA A 296 6.87 -7.30 6.36
C ALA A 296 5.55 -7.29 7.15
N PHE A 297 4.62 -6.43 6.73
CA PHE A 297 3.22 -6.51 7.15
C PHE A 297 2.38 -7.23 6.11
N CYS A 298 1.48 -8.12 6.56
CA CYS A 298 0.45 -8.73 5.74
C CYS A 298 -0.81 -7.87 5.84
N ALA A 299 -1.00 -6.97 4.89
CA ALA A 299 -1.77 -5.74 5.03
C ALA A 299 -3.26 -5.91 5.40
N THR A 300 -3.91 -7.05 5.02
CA THR A 300 -5.36 -7.24 5.22
C THR A 300 -5.71 -8.06 6.45
N SER A 301 -4.73 -8.67 7.12
CA SER A 301 -4.97 -9.64 8.20
C SER A 301 -4.47 -9.19 9.58
N GLY A 302 -3.79 -8.06 9.65
CA GLY A 302 -3.10 -7.63 10.88
C GLY A 302 -1.92 -8.52 11.26
N ARG A 303 -1.52 -9.45 10.39
CA ARG A 303 -0.35 -10.31 10.56
C ARG A 303 0.93 -9.57 10.17
N ALA A 304 2.06 -10.04 10.69
CA ALA A 304 3.37 -9.54 10.32
C ALA A 304 4.39 -10.68 10.26
N VAL A 305 5.39 -10.50 9.43
CA VAL A 305 6.55 -11.40 9.35
C VAL A 305 7.74 -10.72 10.02
N LEU A 306 8.31 -11.37 11.03
CA LEU A 306 9.49 -10.92 11.74
C LEU A 306 10.70 -11.78 11.37
N ILE A 307 11.86 -11.17 11.45
CA ILE A 307 13.15 -11.87 11.39
C ILE A 307 13.74 -11.84 12.79
N ARG A 308 14.03 -13.00 13.36
CA ARG A 308 14.65 -13.12 14.66
C ARG A 308 16.11 -13.53 14.52
N HIS A 309 16.97 -12.84 15.26
CA HIS A 309 18.40 -13.12 15.36
C HIS A 309 18.66 -13.93 16.64
N TRP A 310 19.21 -15.13 16.49
CA TRP A 310 19.54 -16.00 17.59
C TRP A 310 21.00 -15.81 18.04
N PRO A 311 21.30 -16.04 19.32
CA PRO A 311 22.70 -15.91 19.81
C PRO A 311 23.73 -16.85 19.13
N ASP A 312 23.24 -17.95 18.56
CA ASP A 312 24.05 -18.94 17.83
C ASP A 312 24.20 -18.60 16.33
N TYR A 313 23.97 -17.33 15.96
CA TYR A 313 24.03 -16.79 14.59
C TYR A 313 22.96 -17.31 13.61
N ARG A 314 22.06 -18.18 14.02
CA ARG A 314 20.94 -18.58 13.18
C ARG A 314 19.93 -17.42 13.03
N ARG A 315 19.13 -17.52 11.98
CA ARG A 315 18.03 -16.61 11.72
C ARG A 315 16.74 -17.41 11.62
N SER A 316 15.66 -16.92 12.22
CA SER A 316 14.34 -17.47 11.97
C SER A 316 13.43 -16.43 11.32
N ILE A 317 12.52 -16.92 10.49
CA ILE A 317 11.38 -16.17 9.97
C ILE A 317 10.19 -16.58 10.83
N GLU A 318 9.54 -15.59 11.44
CA GLU A 318 8.42 -15.82 12.37
C GLU A 318 7.17 -15.09 11.86
N LEU A 319 6.05 -15.79 11.76
CA LEU A 319 4.74 -15.20 11.48
C LEU A 319 4.06 -14.82 12.79
N VAL A 320 3.77 -13.54 12.94
CA VAL A 320 2.98 -13.01 14.05
C VAL A 320 1.51 -12.96 13.65
N ILE A 321 0.68 -13.61 14.44
CA ILE A 321 -0.77 -13.61 14.29
C ILE A 321 -1.35 -12.92 15.53
N PRO A 322 -2.24 -11.92 15.40
CA PRO A 322 -2.83 -11.25 16.54
C PRO A 322 -3.43 -12.23 17.56
N GLY A 323 -3.06 -12.07 18.83
CA GLY A 323 -3.55 -12.93 19.92
C GLY A 323 -2.89 -14.29 20.05
N LEU A 324 -1.92 -14.64 19.20
CA LEU A 324 -1.18 -15.90 19.26
C LEU A 324 0.32 -15.66 19.47
N ALA A 325 1.02 -16.69 19.95
CA ALA A 325 2.48 -16.68 19.97
C ALA A 325 3.04 -16.67 18.52
N PRO A 326 4.18 -16.01 18.28
CA PRO A 326 4.83 -16.04 16.98
C PRO A 326 5.11 -17.47 16.52
N ARG A 327 4.73 -17.77 15.27
CA ARG A 327 4.97 -19.08 14.66
C ARG A 327 6.25 -19.04 13.85
N GLN A 328 7.19 -19.93 14.15
CA GLN A 328 8.41 -20.09 13.38
C GLN A 328 8.12 -20.78 12.05
N LEU A 329 8.40 -20.09 10.94
CA LEU A 329 8.25 -20.62 9.57
C LEU A 329 9.55 -21.24 9.06
N HIS A 330 10.68 -20.66 9.44
CA HIS A 330 12.01 -21.09 9.03
C HIS A 330 13.02 -20.85 10.17
N LEU A 331 14.02 -21.71 10.28
CA LEU A 331 15.18 -21.53 11.13
C LEU A 331 16.41 -22.11 10.41
N GLY A 332 17.44 -21.31 10.23
CA GLY A 332 18.66 -21.74 9.55
C GLY A 332 19.82 -20.78 9.76
N GLU A 333 20.97 -21.15 9.21
CA GLU A 333 22.20 -20.34 9.22
C GLU A 333 22.23 -19.32 8.08
N GLN A 334 21.29 -19.44 7.13
CA GLN A 334 21.19 -18.54 6.00
C GLN A 334 20.84 -17.13 6.48
N ALA A 335 21.40 -16.11 5.83
CA ALA A 335 20.96 -14.75 6.01
C ALA A 335 19.56 -14.59 5.42
N VAL A 336 18.64 -13.98 6.16
CA VAL A 336 17.34 -13.55 5.62
C VAL A 336 17.53 -12.14 5.07
N LEU A 337 17.48 -11.98 3.74
CA LEU A 337 17.81 -10.73 3.05
C LEU A 337 16.59 -9.86 2.81
N ALA A 338 15.44 -10.47 2.50
CA ALA A 338 14.16 -9.81 2.35
C ALA A 338 13.04 -10.78 2.64
N VAL A 339 11.91 -10.27 3.11
CA VAL A 339 10.66 -11.02 3.27
C VAL A 339 9.48 -10.20 2.77
N SER A 340 8.45 -10.89 2.30
CA SER A 340 7.17 -10.32 1.94
C SER A 340 6.06 -11.30 2.24
N CYS A 341 4.82 -10.84 2.30
CA CYS A 341 3.65 -11.71 2.42
C CYS A 341 2.48 -11.17 1.59
N ASN A 342 1.54 -12.05 1.25
CA ASN A 342 0.27 -11.61 0.71
C ASN A 342 -0.57 -10.94 1.81
N GLY A 343 -1.64 -10.25 1.42
CA GLY A 343 -2.46 -9.50 2.36
C GLY A 343 -3.03 -10.33 3.52
N SER A 344 -3.43 -11.58 3.27
CA SER A 344 -3.95 -12.50 4.29
C SER A 344 -2.87 -13.14 5.17
N GLY A 345 -1.60 -13.14 4.73
CA GLY A 345 -0.51 -13.83 5.41
C GLY A 345 -0.58 -15.35 5.30
N ASP A 346 -1.20 -15.87 4.24
CA ASP A 346 -1.25 -17.31 3.96
C ASP A 346 -0.05 -17.76 3.13
N ARG A 347 0.56 -16.82 2.40
CA ARG A 347 1.77 -17.01 1.61
C ARG A 347 2.81 -15.99 2.01
N ILE A 348 3.98 -16.49 2.31
CA ILE A 348 5.14 -15.71 2.72
C ILE A 348 6.30 -16.05 1.78
N TRP A 349 6.98 -15.04 1.30
CA TRP A 349 8.18 -15.17 0.48
C TRP A 349 9.38 -14.63 1.23
N ALA A 350 10.52 -15.30 1.07
CA ALA A 350 11.79 -14.87 1.64
C ALA A 350 12.93 -15.04 0.64
N VAL A 351 13.86 -14.11 0.63
CA VAL A 351 15.15 -14.26 -0.04
C VAL A 351 16.18 -14.65 1.01
N LEU A 352 16.73 -15.85 0.84
CA LEU A 352 17.77 -16.41 1.71
C LEU A 352 19.14 -16.27 1.04
N GLY A 353 20.11 -15.76 1.78
CA GLY A 353 21.52 -15.69 1.36
C GLY A 353 22.30 -16.91 1.86
N ILE A 354 22.90 -17.65 0.94
CA ILE A 354 23.67 -18.86 1.23
C ILE A 354 25.11 -18.62 0.79
N TRP A 355 26.08 -18.88 1.68
CA TRP A 355 27.48 -18.81 1.33
C TRP A 355 27.94 -20.15 0.77
N GLN A 356 28.42 -20.15 -0.46
CA GLN A 356 29.10 -21.31 -1.08
C GLN A 356 30.51 -20.91 -1.44
N GLY A 357 31.46 -21.24 -0.55
CA GLY A 357 32.84 -20.82 -0.67
C GLY A 357 33.00 -19.31 -0.59
N ARG A 358 33.42 -18.66 -1.69
CA ARG A 358 33.61 -17.19 -1.77
C ARG A 358 32.45 -16.44 -2.41
N ARG A 359 31.39 -17.14 -2.82
CA ARG A 359 30.24 -16.54 -3.49
C ARG A 359 28.98 -16.63 -2.63
N SER A 360 28.25 -15.55 -2.55
CA SER A 360 26.90 -15.55 -2.01
C SER A 360 25.92 -15.97 -3.12
N GLN A 361 25.10 -16.97 -2.84
CA GLN A 361 23.96 -17.33 -3.67
C GLN A 361 22.68 -16.92 -2.98
N HIS A 362 21.73 -16.43 -3.76
CA HIS A 362 20.44 -16.03 -3.25
C HIS A 362 19.36 -17.00 -3.72
N GLU A 363 18.55 -17.44 -2.78
CA GLU A 363 17.44 -18.36 -3.02
C GLU A 363 16.14 -17.69 -2.62
N LEU A 364 15.17 -17.69 -3.51
CA LEU A 364 13.80 -17.25 -3.23
C LEU A 364 12.98 -18.46 -2.79
N VAL A 365 12.36 -18.35 -1.61
CA VAL A 365 11.58 -19.42 -0.99
C VAL A 365 10.18 -18.92 -0.70
N GLN A 366 9.18 -19.77 -0.92
CA GLN A 366 7.79 -19.54 -0.58
C GLN A 366 7.34 -20.49 0.53
N PHE A 367 6.76 -19.95 1.60
CA PHE A 367 6.18 -20.68 2.72
C PHE A 367 4.67 -20.47 2.78
N ASN A 368 3.95 -21.45 3.30
CA ASN A 368 2.60 -21.23 3.79
C ASN A 368 2.62 -20.66 5.22
N SER A 369 1.45 -20.29 5.76
CA SER A 369 1.32 -19.78 7.13
C SER A 369 1.70 -20.78 8.22
N GLU A 370 1.94 -22.04 7.88
CA GLU A 370 2.32 -23.12 8.81
C GLU A 370 3.82 -23.42 8.80
N GLY A 371 4.56 -22.76 7.89
CA GLY A 371 6.00 -22.94 7.73
C GLY A 371 6.38 -24.07 6.78
N THR A 372 5.40 -24.62 6.05
CA THR A 372 5.70 -25.57 4.98
C THR A 372 6.34 -24.85 3.82
N ASP A 373 7.48 -25.34 3.40
CA ASP A 373 8.17 -24.90 2.19
C ASP A 373 7.37 -25.37 0.96
N LEU A 374 6.79 -24.42 0.25
CA LEU A 374 5.99 -24.72 -0.93
C LEU A 374 6.82 -24.79 -2.20
N GLN A 375 7.76 -23.87 -2.34
CA GLN A 375 8.64 -23.75 -3.51
C GLN A 375 9.95 -23.08 -3.14
N ARG A 376 11.01 -23.46 -3.89
CA ARG A 376 12.34 -22.83 -3.83
C ARG A 376 12.87 -22.57 -5.22
N ARG A 377 13.56 -21.44 -5.39
CA ARG A 377 14.22 -21.11 -6.64
C ARG A 377 15.53 -20.38 -6.40
N ASN A 378 16.60 -20.91 -6.96
CA ASN A 378 17.88 -20.20 -7.02
C ASN A 378 17.72 -19.00 -7.96
N LEU A 379 18.14 -17.82 -7.51
CA LEU A 379 18.06 -16.59 -8.30
C LEU A 379 19.24 -16.42 -9.27
N ALA A 380 20.28 -17.27 -9.19
CA ALA A 380 21.45 -17.14 -10.08
C ALA A 380 21.05 -17.07 -11.57
N PRO A 381 21.71 -16.21 -12.36
CA PRO A 381 22.90 -15.41 -12.04
C PRO A 381 22.63 -14.11 -11.26
N TRP A 382 21.39 -13.86 -10.86
CA TRP A 382 20.96 -12.67 -10.15
C TRP A 382 21.15 -12.81 -8.63
N SER A 383 21.31 -11.67 -7.99
CA SER A 383 21.31 -11.52 -6.53
C SER A 383 20.38 -10.36 -6.15
N LEU A 384 19.75 -10.40 -4.98
CA LEU A 384 19.04 -9.26 -4.43
C LEU A 384 20.03 -8.11 -4.20
N SER A 385 19.68 -6.91 -4.66
CA SER A 385 20.51 -5.72 -4.44
C SER A 385 20.58 -5.41 -2.95
N PRO A 386 21.76 -5.16 -2.39
CA PRO A 386 21.92 -4.91 -0.94
C PRO A 386 21.05 -3.72 -0.48
N GLY A 387 20.40 -3.89 0.68
CA GLY A 387 19.56 -2.85 1.28
C GLY A 387 18.20 -2.65 0.61
N THR A 388 17.84 -3.47 -0.40
CA THR A 388 16.51 -3.41 -1.02
C THR A 388 15.61 -4.52 -0.48
N GLY A 389 14.30 -4.25 -0.49
CA GLY A 389 13.29 -5.20 -0.09
C GLY A 389 12.66 -5.98 -1.24
N MET A 390 11.59 -6.68 -0.90
CA MET A 390 10.71 -7.39 -1.82
C MET A 390 9.27 -7.00 -1.53
N GLU A 391 8.48 -6.73 -2.56
CA GLU A 391 7.08 -6.33 -2.42
C GLU A 391 6.16 -7.23 -3.24
N HIS A 392 5.10 -7.74 -2.62
CA HIS A 392 4.06 -8.47 -3.31
C HIS A 392 2.99 -7.52 -3.86
N ASN A 393 2.68 -7.66 -5.14
CA ASN A 393 1.57 -6.98 -5.81
C ASN A 393 0.40 -7.96 -5.95
N PRO A 394 -0.69 -7.80 -5.19
CA PRO A 394 -1.82 -8.73 -5.26
C PRO A 394 -2.64 -8.58 -6.56
N VAL A 395 -2.54 -7.45 -7.26
CA VAL A 395 -3.27 -7.21 -8.51
C VAL A 395 -2.66 -8.01 -9.66
N GLY A 396 -1.32 -7.92 -9.82
CA GLY A 396 -0.57 -8.66 -10.82
C GLY A 396 -0.15 -10.07 -10.38
N ASN A 397 -0.34 -10.42 -9.10
CA ASN A 397 0.17 -11.62 -8.47
C ASN A 397 1.67 -11.83 -8.73
N ASP A 398 2.45 -10.78 -8.52
CA ASP A 398 3.89 -10.76 -8.74
C ASP A 398 4.65 -10.16 -7.54
N LEU A 399 5.94 -10.50 -7.49
CA LEU A 399 6.90 -9.95 -6.55
C LEU A 399 7.79 -8.95 -7.30
N LEU A 400 7.91 -7.75 -6.77
CA LEU A 400 8.87 -6.75 -7.22
C LEU A 400 10.14 -6.85 -6.39
N MET A 401 11.28 -6.93 -7.04
CA MET A 401 12.60 -6.96 -6.43
C MET A 401 13.56 -6.07 -7.21
N THR A 402 14.58 -5.57 -6.53
CA THR A 402 15.74 -4.97 -7.21
C THR A 402 16.84 -6.02 -7.24
N LEU A 403 17.17 -6.52 -8.43
CA LEU A 403 18.19 -7.55 -8.63
C LEU A 403 19.45 -6.95 -9.25
N THR A 404 20.60 -7.53 -8.93
CA THR A 404 21.90 -7.14 -9.47
C THR A 404 22.67 -8.35 -9.95
N GLN A 405 23.67 -8.11 -10.80
CA GLN A 405 24.67 -9.09 -11.24
C GLN A 405 26.07 -8.46 -11.11
N PRO A 406 27.12 -9.27 -10.95
CA PRO A 406 28.49 -8.76 -10.81
C PRO A 406 28.96 -7.86 -11.96
N ASP A 407 28.50 -8.13 -13.18
CA ASP A 407 28.92 -7.42 -14.39
C ASP A 407 28.05 -6.19 -14.72
N LEU A 408 26.98 -5.95 -13.93
CA LEU A 408 26.05 -4.85 -14.16
C LEU A 408 26.31 -3.71 -13.18
N LYS A 409 26.32 -2.48 -13.72
CA LYS A 409 26.27 -1.28 -12.87
C LYS A 409 24.86 -1.06 -12.36
N GLY A 410 24.71 -1.01 -11.02
CA GLY A 410 23.44 -0.82 -10.32
C GLY A 410 22.49 -2.01 -10.43
N GLY A 411 21.34 -1.87 -9.80
CA GLY A 411 20.28 -2.88 -9.82
C GLY A 411 19.39 -2.77 -11.05
N ARG A 412 18.50 -3.74 -11.16
CA ARG A 412 17.41 -3.81 -12.17
C ARG A 412 16.10 -4.13 -11.47
N ALA A 413 15.04 -3.45 -11.83
CA ALA A 413 13.70 -3.85 -11.37
C ALA A 413 13.31 -5.18 -12.02
N ALA A 414 12.94 -6.14 -11.21
CA ALA A 414 12.57 -7.48 -11.64
C ALA A 414 11.17 -7.84 -11.13
N LEU A 415 10.36 -8.41 -12.00
CA LEU A 415 9.05 -8.97 -11.70
C LEU A 415 9.14 -10.49 -11.72
N ILE A 416 8.73 -11.11 -10.63
CA ILE A 416 8.74 -12.55 -10.43
C ILE A 416 7.31 -13.00 -10.16
N GLU A 417 6.83 -14.03 -10.85
CA GLU A 417 5.51 -14.63 -10.60
C GLU A 417 5.47 -15.17 -9.17
N ALA A 418 4.50 -14.72 -8.39
CA ALA A 418 4.42 -15.06 -6.97
C ALA A 418 4.11 -16.56 -6.73
N ASP A 419 3.39 -17.22 -7.65
CA ASP A 419 3.00 -18.63 -7.51
C ASP A 419 4.07 -19.62 -7.98
N THR A 420 4.85 -19.27 -9.02
CA THR A 420 5.82 -20.17 -9.64
C THR A 420 7.26 -19.80 -9.33
N LEU A 421 7.48 -18.64 -8.72
CA LEU A 421 8.78 -18.01 -8.47
C LEU A 421 9.60 -17.81 -9.76
N ARG A 422 8.95 -17.77 -10.93
CA ARG A 422 9.61 -17.56 -12.21
C ARG A 422 9.87 -16.07 -12.46
N LEU A 423 11.08 -15.77 -12.87
CA LEU A 423 11.43 -14.43 -13.34
C LEU A 423 10.65 -14.12 -14.63
N ARG A 424 9.70 -13.19 -14.56
CA ARG A 424 8.84 -12.80 -15.68
C ARG A 424 9.45 -11.71 -16.54
N LYS A 425 10.04 -10.71 -15.88
CA LYS A 425 10.62 -9.55 -16.56
C LYS A 425 11.75 -8.95 -15.72
N VAL A 426 12.81 -8.53 -16.37
CA VAL A 426 13.83 -7.65 -15.82
C VAL A 426 13.88 -6.41 -16.70
N MET A 427 13.94 -5.25 -16.10
CA MET A 427 14.04 -3.97 -16.82
C MET A 427 15.50 -3.63 -17.11
N ASP A 428 15.73 -2.90 -18.19
CA ASP A 428 17.09 -2.59 -18.65
C ASP A 428 17.75 -1.45 -17.88
N GLU A 429 16.95 -0.59 -17.24
CA GLU A 429 17.43 0.62 -16.59
C GLU A 429 18.20 0.32 -15.30
N SER A 430 19.31 1.07 -15.11
CA SER A 430 20.07 1.04 -13.87
C SER A 430 19.32 1.81 -12.78
N ILE A 431 19.00 1.11 -11.70
CA ILE A 431 18.26 1.66 -10.58
C ILE A 431 18.97 1.30 -9.25
N LYS A 432 18.66 2.05 -8.21
CA LYS A 432 19.05 1.74 -6.84
C LYS A 432 17.99 0.92 -6.12
N GLU A 433 16.73 1.31 -6.28
CA GLU A 433 15.58 0.71 -5.61
C GLU A 433 14.32 0.80 -6.49
N ALA A 434 13.46 -0.20 -6.39
CA ALA A 434 12.14 -0.23 -7.01
C ALA A 434 11.05 -0.45 -5.95
N ARG A 435 9.91 0.24 -6.08
CA ARG A 435 8.75 0.15 -5.20
C ARG A 435 7.45 0.21 -6.00
N TRP A 436 6.39 -0.36 -5.46
CA TRP A 436 5.04 -0.16 -5.98
C TRP A 436 4.40 1.11 -5.40
N LEU A 437 3.95 2.01 -6.27
CA LEU A 437 3.00 3.05 -5.88
C LEU A 437 1.60 2.48 -6.04
N PRO A 438 0.82 2.35 -4.95
CA PRO A 438 -0.56 1.91 -5.03
C PRO A 438 -1.37 2.77 -6.00
N ALA A 439 -2.36 2.17 -6.65
CA ALA A 439 -3.22 2.90 -7.57
C ALA A 439 -4.29 3.76 -6.84
N GLY A 440 -4.37 3.65 -5.53
CA GLY A 440 -5.35 4.35 -4.69
C GLY A 440 -6.49 3.44 -4.30
#